data_60af5700a64c5589aac87feb1fce5598
#
_entry.id   60af5700a64c5589aac87feb1fce5598
#
_cell.length_a   1.000
_cell.length_b   1.000
_cell.length_c   1.000
_cell.angle_alpha   90.00
_cell.angle_beta   90.00
_cell.angle_gamma   90.00
#
_symmetry.space_group_name_H-M   'P 1'
#
loop_
_entity.id
_entity.type
_entity.pdbx_description
1 polymer ?
#
loop_
_entity_poly.entity_id
_entity_poly.type
_entity_poly.pdbx_seq_one_letter_code
_entity_poly.pdbx_strand_id
1 'polypeptide(L)'
;MPIVDHGTANPVEMLPGVIRRTLTDGDHMMLCEIRMNKGTVVPLHTHPHEQTGYLVSGRCRFQIGDEVRELTAGDCWMVPGGAEHEATALEDSVFVDVFSPPRDEYR
;
A
#
# COMPACT_ATOMS: atom_id res chain seq x y z
N MET A 1 -2.23 20.55 13.65
CA MET A 1 -2.22 19.08 13.84
C MET A 1 -3.41 18.51 13.10
N PRO A 2 -3.22 17.92 11.91
CA PRO A 2 -4.36 17.41 11.17
C PRO A 2 -4.88 16.11 11.78
N ILE A 3 -6.18 16.08 11.98
CA ILE A 3 -6.95 14.86 12.19
C ILE A 3 -7.83 14.74 10.96
N VAL A 4 -7.74 13.64 10.25
CA VAL A 4 -8.36 13.47 8.94
C VAL A 4 -9.45 12.41 9.01
N ASP A 5 -10.65 12.77 8.57
CA ASP A 5 -11.73 11.80 8.37
C ASP A 5 -11.48 11.03 7.07
N HIS A 6 -11.72 9.72 7.09
CA HIS A 6 -11.51 8.88 5.91
C HIS A 6 -12.22 9.43 4.67
N GLY A 7 -13.44 9.92 4.83
CA GLY A 7 -14.25 10.42 3.72
C GLY A 7 -13.73 11.72 3.09
N THR A 8 -12.83 12.44 3.77
CA THR A 8 -12.23 13.66 3.22
C THR A 8 -10.93 13.39 2.47
N ALA A 9 -10.36 12.21 2.64
CA ALA A 9 -9.16 11.80 1.89
C ALA A 9 -9.55 11.49 0.44
N ASN A 10 -8.91 12.16 -0.51
CA ASN A 10 -9.27 12.07 -1.91
C ASN A 10 -8.90 10.71 -2.52
N PRO A 11 -9.88 9.94 -3.04
CA PRO A 11 -9.56 8.67 -3.70
C PRO A 11 -8.94 8.91 -5.07
N VAL A 12 -7.87 8.19 -5.37
CA VAL A 12 -7.19 8.22 -6.67
C VAL A 12 -7.14 6.79 -7.21
N GLU A 13 -7.72 6.58 -8.38
CA GLU A 13 -7.58 5.30 -9.07
C GLU A 13 -6.20 5.22 -9.71
N MET A 14 -5.32 4.41 -9.16
CA MET A 14 -3.95 4.24 -9.64
C MET A 14 -3.88 3.34 -10.86
N LEU A 15 -4.69 2.31 -10.86
CA LEU A 15 -4.90 1.33 -11.93
C LEU A 15 -6.37 0.91 -11.83
N PRO A 16 -6.98 0.33 -12.89
CA PRO A 16 -8.35 -0.14 -12.77
C PRO A 16 -8.52 -1.09 -11.58
N GLY A 17 -9.40 -0.73 -10.65
CA GLY A 17 -9.66 -1.52 -9.45
C GLY A 17 -8.67 -1.35 -8.31
N VAL A 18 -7.74 -0.42 -8.40
CA VAL A 18 -6.76 -0.11 -7.34
C VAL A 18 -6.91 1.36 -6.95
N ILE A 19 -7.48 1.60 -5.76
CA ILE A 19 -7.80 2.93 -5.26
C ILE A 19 -6.90 3.28 -4.10
N ARG A 20 -6.20 4.39 -4.19
CA ARG A 20 -5.38 4.94 -3.10
C ARG A 20 -6.07 6.13 -2.46
N ARG A 21 -6.02 6.16 -1.13
CA ARG A 21 -6.25 7.38 -0.37
C ARG A 21 -5.00 7.71 0.43
N THR A 22 -4.43 8.88 0.19
CA THR A 22 -3.38 9.41 1.08
C THR A 22 -4.11 10.01 2.28
N LEU A 23 -3.96 9.36 3.44
CA LEU A 23 -4.71 9.74 4.63
C LEU A 23 -4.04 10.89 5.37
N THR A 24 -2.76 10.76 5.68
CA THR A 24 -1.97 11.81 6.32
C THR A 24 -0.54 11.76 5.81
N ASP A 25 0.13 12.91 5.84
CA ASP A 25 1.55 12.99 5.56
C ASP A 25 2.20 14.07 6.43
N GLY A 26 3.38 13.78 6.92
CA GLY A 26 4.22 14.67 7.69
C GLY A 26 5.56 14.88 7.00
N ASP A 27 6.54 15.37 7.76
CA ASP A 27 7.87 15.62 7.22
C ASP A 27 8.64 14.33 6.94
N HIS A 28 8.38 13.27 7.72
CA HIS A 28 9.18 12.05 7.68
C HIS A 28 8.38 10.80 7.31
N MET A 29 7.07 10.86 7.28
CA MET A 29 6.24 9.68 7.00
C MET A 29 4.91 10.06 6.36
N MET A 30 4.32 9.07 5.70
CA MET A 30 3.04 9.21 5.02
C MET A 30 2.24 7.94 5.24
N LEU A 31 0.95 8.10 5.51
CA LEU A 31 0.02 6.99 5.68
C LEU A 31 -0.96 6.95 4.51
N CYS A 32 -1.01 5.81 3.82
CA CYS A 32 -1.93 5.59 2.70
C CYS A 32 -2.80 4.37 2.96
N GLU A 33 -4.03 4.43 2.47
CA GLU A 33 -4.89 3.26 2.34
C GLU A 33 -4.97 2.88 0.86
N ILE A 34 -4.79 1.60 0.58
CA ILE A 34 -4.92 1.05 -0.77
C ILE A 34 -6.04 0.01 -0.75
N ARG A 35 -7.02 0.15 -1.64
CA ARG A 35 -8.06 -0.84 -1.86
C ARG A 35 -7.85 -1.47 -3.21
N MET A 36 -7.80 -2.81 -3.22
CA MET A 36 -7.60 -3.58 -4.45
C MET A 36 -8.76 -4.55 -4.64
N ASN A 37 -9.41 -4.47 -5.78
CA ASN A 37 -10.42 -5.46 -6.15
C ASN A 37 -9.75 -6.79 -6.46
N LYS A 38 -10.46 -7.88 -6.20
CA LYS A 38 -9.99 -9.23 -6.52
C LYS A 38 -9.46 -9.31 -7.95
N GLY A 39 -8.28 -9.89 -8.09
CA GLY A 39 -7.61 -10.10 -9.37
C GLY A 39 -6.75 -8.94 -9.85
N THR A 40 -6.76 -7.80 -9.16
CA THR A 40 -5.89 -6.68 -9.54
C THR A 40 -4.47 -6.90 -9.07
N VAL A 41 -3.53 -6.29 -9.79
CA VAL A 41 -2.10 -6.42 -9.52
C VAL A 41 -1.48 -5.03 -9.48
N VAL A 42 -0.77 -4.72 -8.40
CA VAL A 42 0.23 -3.64 -8.41
C VAL A 42 1.51 -4.29 -8.87
N PRO A 43 1.95 -4.03 -10.13
CA PRO A 43 3.04 -4.80 -10.73
C PRO A 43 4.37 -4.54 -10.06
N LEU A 44 5.32 -5.42 -10.34
CA LEU A 44 6.67 -5.34 -9.80
C LEU A 44 7.25 -3.96 -10.04
N HIS A 45 7.67 -3.31 -8.98
CA HIS A 45 8.22 -1.96 -9.01
C HIS A 45 9.18 -1.75 -7.86
N THR A 46 9.89 -0.62 -7.90
CA THR A 46 10.80 -0.22 -6.83
C THR A 46 10.71 1.28 -6.62
N HIS A 47 11.03 1.70 -5.41
CA HIS A 47 11.15 3.10 -5.03
C HIS A 47 12.15 3.23 -3.88
N PRO A 48 12.80 4.39 -3.70
CA PRO A 48 13.80 4.56 -2.64
C PRO A 48 13.19 4.60 -1.24
N HIS A 49 11.88 4.84 -1.14
CA HIS A 49 11.19 4.95 0.15
C HIS A 49 11.13 3.60 0.86
N GLU A 50 11.30 3.62 2.17
CA GLU A 50 11.00 2.49 3.03
C GLU A 50 9.48 2.39 3.16
N GLN A 51 8.94 1.18 3.15
CA GLN A 51 7.50 0.97 3.21
C GLN A 51 7.20 -0.15 4.19
N THR A 52 6.31 0.10 5.14
CA THR A 52 5.73 -0.95 5.95
C THR A 52 4.23 -0.97 5.76
N GLY A 53 3.66 -2.17 5.67
CA GLY A 53 2.25 -2.31 5.37
C GLY A 53 1.56 -3.35 6.25
N TYR A 54 0.24 -3.25 6.28
CA TYR A 54 -0.64 -4.10 7.07
C TYR A 54 -1.86 -4.45 6.23
N LEU A 55 -2.18 -5.73 6.14
CA LEU A 55 -3.38 -6.19 5.46
C LEU A 55 -4.56 -6.13 6.43
N VAL A 56 -5.45 -5.16 6.21
CA VAL A 56 -6.60 -4.93 7.08
C VAL A 56 -7.67 -5.98 6.84
N SER A 57 -7.95 -6.29 5.57
CA SER A 57 -8.94 -7.28 5.18
C SER A 57 -8.60 -7.87 3.82
N GLY A 58 -9.13 -9.05 3.55
CA GLY A 58 -8.91 -9.74 2.29
C GLY A 58 -7.78 -10.75 2.35
N ARG A 59 -7.23 -11.06 1.18
CA ARG A 59 -6.13 -12.00 1.00
C ARG A 59 -5.32 -11.60 -0.22
N CYS A 60 -4.00 -11.63 -0.12
CA CYS A 60 -3.14 -11.23 -1.21
C CYS A 60 -1.93 -12.14 -1.34
N ARG A 61 -1.33 -12.12 -2.53
CA ARG A 61 0.02 -12.64 -2.74
C ARG A 61 0.95 -11.43 -2.78
N PHE A 62 1.98 -11.45 -1.94
CA PHE A 62 2.94 -10.38 -1.85
C PHE A 62 4.33 -10.91 -2.15
N GLN A 63 5.07 -10.18 -2.98
CA GLN A 63 6.45 -10.52 -3.35
C GLN A 63 7.36 -9.37 -2.97
N ILE A 64 8.45 -9.70 -2.27
CA ILE A 64 9.55 -8.77 -1.98
C ILE A 64 10.82 -9.48 -2.38
N GLY A 65 11.55 -8.94 -3.37
CA GLY A 65 12.70 -9.62 -3.94
C GLY A 65 12.30 -11.01 -4.42
N ASP A 66 12.96 -12.04 -3.90
CA ASP A 66 12.68 -13.43 -4.25
C ASP A 66 11.66 -14.11 -3.34
N GLU A 67 11.25 -13.45 -2.26
CA GLU A 67 10.27 -14.00 -1.32
C GLU A 67 8.86 -13.75 -1.80
N VAL A 68 8.06 -14.82 -1.94
CA VAL A 68 6.65 -14.75 -2.34
C VAL A 68 5.82 -15.47 -1.29
N ARG A 69 4.80 -14.79 -0.75
CA ARG A 69 3.92 -15.37 0.26
C ARG A 69 2.47 -14.96 0.05
N GLU A 70 1.55 -15.86 0.39
CA GLU A 70 0.15 -15.49 0.57
C GLU A 70 -0.04 -14.94 1.98
N LEU A 71 -0.74 -13.81 2.06
CA LEU A 71 -1.03 -13.11 3.31
C LEU A 71 -2.53 -13.05 3.53
N THR A 72 -2.91 -13.12 4.80
CA THR A 72 -4.29 -12.95 5.26
C THR A 72 -4.39 -11.74 6.18
N ALA A 73 -5.62 -11.32 6.49
CA ALA A 73 -5.85 -10.16 7.36
C ALA A 73 -5.05 -10.26 8.67
N GLY A 74 -4.36 -9.19 9.03
CA GLY A 74 -3.48 -9.14 10.19
C GLY A 74 -2.01 -9.34 9.86
N ASP A 75 -1.68 -9.86 8.70
CA ASP A 75 -0.29 -10.00 8.28
C ASP A 75 0.29 -8.65 7.83
N CYS A 76 1.60 -8.54 7.91
CA CYS A 76 2.30 -7.30 7.57
C CYS A 76 3.61 -7.60 6.83
N TRP A 77 4.19 -6.55 6.28
CA TRP A 77 5.44 -6.61 5.53
C TRP A 77 6.26 -5.37 5.74
N MET A 78 7.55 -5.49 5.45
CA MET A 78 8.49 -4.38 5.43
C MET A 78 9.29 -4.45 4.14
N VAL A 79 9.20 -3.41 3.32
CA VAL A 79 9.93 -3.29 2.07
C VAL A 79 11.07 -2.30 2.26
N PRO A 80 12.31 -2.76 2.26
CA PRO A 80 13.46 -1.85 2.29
C PRO A 80 13.48 -0.94 1.06
N GLY A 81 14.04 0.24 1.21
CA GLY A 81 14.22 1.14 0.08
C GLY A 81 15.00 0.46 -1.04
N GLY A 82 14.50 0.58 -2.27
CA GLY A 82 15.11 -0.02 -3.46
C GLY A 82 14.75 -1.48 -3.73
N ALA A 83 14.10 -2.18 -2.79
CA ALA A 83 13.69 -3.56 -3.03
C ALA A 83 12.51 -3.64 -3.99
N GLU A 84 12.60 -4.55 -4.97
CA GLU A 84 11.49 -4.82 -5.88
C GLU A 84 10.36 -5.51 -5.15
N HIS A 85 9.13 -5.11 -5.42
CA HIS A 85 7.96 -5.72 -4.77
C HIS A 85 6.71 -5.63 -5.66
N GLU A 86 5.79 -6.55 -5.39
CA GLU A 86 4.55 -6.69 -6.16
C GLU A 86 3.45 -7.22 -5.24
N ALA A 87 2.21 -6.78 -5.47
CA ALA A 87 1.06 -7.30 -4.73
C ALA A 87 -0.05 -7.70 -5.71
N THR A 88 -0.65 -8.88 -5.46
CA THR A 88 -1.81 -9.37 -6.20
C THR A 88 -2.94 -9.61 -5.22
N ALA A 89 -4.09 -9.01 -5.47
CA ALA A 89 -5.27 -9.23 -4.63
C ALA A 89 -5.93 -10.56 -5.03
N LEU A 90 -5.92 -11.52 -4.11
CA LEU A 90 -6.60 -12.82 -4.30
C LEU A 90 -8.07 -12.73 -3.95
N GLU A 91 -8.43 -11.74 -3.14
CA GLU A 91 -9.78 -11.33 -2.79
C GLU A 91 -9.79 -9.81 -2.74
N ASP A 92 -10.98 -9.19 -2.65
CA ASP A 92 -11.05 -7.75 -2.39
C ASP A 92 -10.31 -7.45 -1.10
N SER A 93 -9.35 -6.55 -1.16
CA SER A 93 -8.40 -6.34 -0.07
C SER A 93 -8.23 -4.87 0.26
N VAL A 94 -7.97 -4.60 1.53
CA VAL A 94 -7.65 -3.27 2.05
C VAL A 94 -6.29 -3.33 2.71
N PHE A 95 -5.38 -2.50 2.23
CA PHE A 95 -4.03 -2.35 2.76
C PHE A 95 -3.87 -0.98 3.39
N VAL A 96 -3.05 -0.92 4.44
CA VAL A 96 -2.53 0.33 4.99
C VAL A 96 -1.03 0.31 4.84
N ASP A 97 -0.48 1.32 4.18
CA ASP A 97 0.95 1.46 3.93
C ASP A 97 1.49 2.75 4.55
N VAL A 98 2.63 2.64 5.22
CA VAL A 98 3.40 3.77 5.72
C VAL A 98 4.67 3.88 4.91
N PHE A 99 4.91 5.06 4.33
CA PHE A 99 6.13 5.38 3.58
C PHE A 99 7.00 6.36 4.35
N SER A 100 8.30 6.16 4.32
CA SER A 100 9.29 7.10 4.86
C SER A 100 10.50 7.15 3.91
N PRO A 101 10.86 8.34 3.42
CA PRO A 101 10.14 9.61 3.53
C PRO A 101 8.80 9.58 2.77
N PRO A 102 7.96 10.60 2.90
CA PRO A 102 6.73 10.69 2.12
C PRO A 102 7.00 10.60 0.62
N ARG A 103 6.11 9.90 -0.10
CA ARG A 103 6.18 9.83 -1.55
C ARG A 103 5.49 11.06 -2.13
N ASP A 104 6.27 11.94 -2.77
CA ASP A 104 5.73 13.20 -3.28
C ASP A 104 4.63 12.99 -4.32
N GLU A 105 4.74 11.94 -5.14
CA GLU A 105 3.72 11.60 -6.13
C GLU A 105 2.39 11.14 -5.51
N TYR A 106 2.37 10.86 -4.21
CA TYR A 106 1.16 10.45 -3.48
C TYR A 106 0.54 11.59 -2.65
N ARG A 107 1.12 12.75 -2.69
CA ARG A 107 0.57 13.92 -1.99
C ARG A 107 -0.63 14.54 -2.69
#